data_cfbf658df7e3580e1f44d3ec59d80aa7
#
_entry.id   cfbf658df7e3580e1f44d3ec59d80aa7
#
_cell.length_a   1.000
_cell.length_b   1.000
_cell.length_c   1.000
_cell.angle_alpha   90.00
_cell.angle_beta   90.00
_cell.angle_gamma   90.00
#
_symmetry.space_group_name_H-M   'P 1'
#
loop_
_entity.id
_entity.type
_entity.pdbx_description
1 polymer ?
#
loop_
_entity_poly.entity_id
_entity_poly.type
_entity_poly.pdbx_seq_one_letter_code
_entity_poly.pdbx_strand_id
1 'polypeptide(L)'
;MLQKEFERLLNSAGLVFGSGCDGLYWVNVPHLFESPMYYVSYVTSEIGAVDLFVLAASDHAEAERRYISLVGQRDIDGYVEAVKTAGLTDAFDADVANSVIVSSLRALRSMA
;
A
#
# COMPACT_ATOMS: atom_id res chain seq x y z
N MET A 1 -8.76 -24.90 3.34
CA MET A 1 -8.98 -23.76 4.26
C MET A 1 -8.44 -22.46 3.63
N LEU A 2 -7.17 -22.39 3.27
CA LEU A 2 -6.54 -21.19 2.65
C LEU A 2 -7.21 -20.74 1.35
N GLN A 3 -7.56 -21.65 0.43
CA GLN A 3 -8.25 -21.33 -0.82
C GLN A 3 -9.55 -20.55 -0.60
N LYS A 4 -10.42 -21.04 0.29
CA LYS A 4 -11.71 -20.38 0.56
C LYS A 4 -11.53 -18.99 1.20
N GLU A 5 -10.54 -18.83 2.04
CA GLU A 5 -10.23 -17.54 2.65
C GLU A 5 -9.68 -16.55 1.62
N PHE A 6 -8.83 -17.02 0.72
CA PHE A 6 -8.32 -16.20 -0.38
C PHE A 6 -9.45 -15.75 -1.32
N GLU A 7 -10.35 -16.67 -1.72
CA GLU A 7 -11.55 -16.34 -2.50
C GLU A 7 -12.45 -15.31 -1.79
N ARG A 8 -12.62 -15.47 -0.47
CA ARG A 8 -13.40 -14.52 0.33
C ARG A 8 -12.79 -13.13 0.31
N LEU A 9 -11.48 -13.01 0.47
CA LEU A 9 -10.75 -11.74 0.44
C LEU A 9 -10.82 -11.08 -0.93
N LEU A 10 -10.62 -11.83 -2.01
CA LEU A 10 -10.74 -11.33 -3.38
C LEU A 10 -12.15 -10.78 -3.64
N ASN A 11 -13.17 -11.53 -3.28
CA ASN A 11 -14.56 -11.11 -3.46
C ASN A 11 -14.88 -9.86 -2.64
N SER A 12 -14.36 -9.77 -1.39
CA SER A 12 -14.57 -8.58 -0.55
C SER A 12 -13.88 -7.33 -1.11
N ALA A 13 -12.78 -7.50 -1.85
CA ALA A 13 -12.09 -6.42 -2.53
C ALA A 13 -12.70 -6.07 -3.92
N GLY A 14 -13.75 -6.77 -4.35
CA GLY A 14 -14.37 -6.58 -5.67
C GLY A 14 -13.48 -7.04 -6.83
N LEU A 15 -12.44 -7.83 -6.54
CA LEU A 15 -11.53 -8.36 -7.55
C LEU A 15 -12.11 -9.65 -8.11
N VAL A 16 -12.57 -9.59 -9.36
CA VAL A 16 -13.01 -10.76 -10.14
C VAL A 16 -11.87 -11.13 -11.07
N PHE A 17 -11.12 -12.16 -10.72
CA PHE A 17 -10.22 -12.78 -11.69
C PHE A 17 -11.05 -13.59 -12.69
N GLY A 18 -10.73 -13.48 -13.99
CA GLY A 18 -11.44 -14.17 -15.04
C GLY A 18 -11.50 -15.69 -14.84
N SER A 19 -12.37 -16.35 -15.57
CA SER A 19 -12.60 -17.79 -15.51
C SER A 19 -11.28 -18.57 -15.65
N GLY A 20 -10.83 -19.18 -14.56
CA GLY A 20 -9.56 -19.92 -14.47
C GLY A 20 -8.63 -19.46 -13.34
N CYS A 21 -8.90 -18.34 -12.71
CA CYS A 21 -8.27 -17.95 -11.43
C CYS A 21 -9.18 -18.38 -10.29
N ASP A 22 -9.22 -19.67 -10.04
CA ASP A 22 -9.77 -20.19 -8.81
C ASP A 22 -8.91 -19.77 -7.62
N GLY A 23 -9.38 -19.96 -6.41
CA GLY A 23 -8.72 -19.53 -5.20
C GLY A 23 -7.30 -20.09 -4.97
N LEU A 24 -6.70 -20.70 -5.98
CA LEU A 24 -5.34 -21.24 -5.98
C LEU A 24 -4.31 -20.25 -6.58
N TYR A 25 -4.73 -19.08 -7.07
CA TYR A 25 -3.80 -18.10 -7.67
C TYR A 25 -2.61 -17.75 -6.76
N TRP A 26 -2.80 -17.74 -5.43
CA TRP A 26 -1.74 -17.49 -4.46
C TRP A 26 -0.57 -18.48 -4.55
N VAL A 27 -0.81 -19.71 -5.06
CA VAL A 27 0.25 -20.73 -5.26
C VAL A 27 1.29 -20.25 -6.30
N ASN A 28 0.89 -19.39 -7.22
CA ASN A 28 1.76 -18.85 -8.26
C ASN A 28 2.55 -17.61 -7.80
N VAL A 29 2.43 -17.22 -6.53
CA VAL A 29 3.17 -16.09 -5.97
C VAL A 29 4.43 -16.61 -5.25
N PRO A 30 5.62 -16.60 -5.89
CA PRO A 30 6.83 -17.20 -5.32
C PRO A 30 7.20 -16.62 -3.96
N HIS A 31 7.02 -15.31 -3.78
CA HIS A 31 7.39 -14.58 -2.57
C HIS A 31 6.66 -15.07 -1.31
N LEU A 32 5.50 -15.71 -1.45
CA LEU A 32 4.80 -16.30 -0.30
C LEU A 32 5.54 -17.52 0.27
N PHE A 33 6.39 -18.16 -0.53
CA PHE A 33 7.12 -19.38 -0.15
C PHE A 33 8.61 -19.11 0.07
N GLU A 34 9.22 -18.34 -0.83
CA GLU A 34 10.67 -18.07 -0.82
C GLU A 34 11.04 -16.99 0.20
N SER A 35 10.17 -15.97 0.37
CA SER A 35 10.39 -14.83 1.26
C SER A 35 9.06 -14.32 1.81
N PRO A 36 8.41 -15.05 2.73
CA PRO A 36 7.02 -14.78 3.14
C PRO A 36 6.75 -13.35 3.63
N MET A 37 7.72 -12.73 4.32
CA MET A 37 7.60 -11.36 4.84
C MET A 37 7.90 -10.29 3.78
N TYR A 38 8.51 -10.65 2.66
CA TYR A 38 8.87 -9.71 1.61
C TYR A 38 7.63 -9.07 0.94
N TYR A 39 6.52 -9.82 0.87
CA TYR A 39 5.29 -9.34 0.26
C TYR A 39 4.67 -8.12 0.99
N VAL A 40 4.93 -8.01 2.29
CA VAL A 40 4.49 -6.87 3.10
C VAL A 40 5.11 -5.56 2.62
N SER A 41 6.35 -5.59 2.11
CA SER A 41 7.04 -4.39 1.62
C SER A 41 6.35 -3.75 0.41
N TYR A 42 5.67 -4.54 -0.42
CA TYR A 42 4.87 -3.99 -1.52
C TYR A 42 3.67 -3.20 -1.00
N VAL A 43 2.97 -3.74 -0.01
CA VAL A 43 1.81 -3.06 0.59
C VAL A 43 2.21 -1.76 1.27
N THR A 44 3.30 -1.80 2.04
CA THR A 44 3.78 -0.60 2.77
C THR A 44 4.28 0.48 1.82
N SER A 45 4.98 0.11 0.74
CA SER A 45 5.43 1.07 -0.27
C SER A 45 4.28 1.65 -1.10
N GLU A 46 3.26 0.85 -1.41
CA GLU A 46 2.07 1.30 -2.13
C GLU A 46 1.29 2.33 -1.31
N ILE A 47 1.07 2.07 -0.02
CA ILE A 47 0.39 3.03 0.87
C ILE A 47 1.17 4.34 0.95
N GLY A 48 2.50 4.30 1.07
CA GLY A 48 3.33 5.49 1.05
C GLY A 48 3.26 6.28 -0.26
N ALA A 49 3.24 5.56 -1.40
CA ALA A 49 3.11 6.20 -2.72
C ALA A 49 1.74 6.86 -2.89
N VAL A 50 0.68 6.21 -2.43
CA VAL A 50 -0.69 6.75 -2.47
C VAL A 50 -0.84 7.95 -1.55
N ASP A 51 -0.23 7.93 -0.37
CA ASP A 51 -0.21 9.08 0.56
C ASP A 51 0.46 10.30 -0.08
N LEU A 52 1.63 10.11 -0.68
CA LEU A 52 2.32 11.16 -1.44
C LEU A 52 1.50 11.67 -2.63
N PHE A 53 0.81 10.79 -3.34
CA PHE A 53 -0.07 11.19 -4.45
C PHE A 53 -1.23 12.07 -3.98
N VAL A 54 -1.90 11.70 -2.90
CA VAL A 54 -3.00 12.49 -2.31
C VAL A 54 -2.50 13.86 -1.85
N LEU A 55 -1.35 13.89 -1.20
CA LEU A 55 -0.72 15.13 -0.76
C LEU A 55 -0.34 16.01 -1.95
N ALA A 56 0.28 15.44 -3.00
CA ALA A 56 0.70 16.17 -4.18
C ALA A 56 -0.47 16.80 -4.95
N ALA A 57 -1.65 16.19 -4.89
CA ALA A 57 -2.86 16.77 -5.49
C ALA A 57 -3.33 18.06 -4.82
N SER A 58 -2.96 18.30 -3.55
CA SER A 58 -3.31 19.50 -2.79
C SER A 58 -2.12 20.43 -2.56
N ASP A 59 -0.94 19.88 -2.31
CA ASP A 59 0.32 20.61 -2.06
C ASP A 59 1.52 19.82 -2.61
N HIS A 60 1.87 20.11 -3.85
CA HIS A 60 2.97 19.45 -4.55
C HIS A 60 4.33 19.69 -3.88
N ALA A 61 4.56 20.92 -3.41
CA ALA A 61 5.84 21.28 -2.79
C ALA A 61 6.04 20.53 -1.44
N GLU A 62 4.98 20.37 -0.68
CA GLU A 62 4.99 19.59 0.56
C GLU A 62 5.23 18.10 0.28
N ALA A 63 4.57 17.54 -0.75
CA ALA A 63 4.78 16.14 -1.13
C ALA A 63 6.23 15.89 -1.56
N GLU A 64 6.81 16.79 -2.36
CA GLU A 64 8.21 16.70 -2.76
C GLU A 64 9.15 16.76 -1.54
N ARG A 65 8.90 17.66 -0.62
CA ARG A 65 9.70 17.79 0.60
C ARG A 65 9.66 16.51 1.44
N ARG A 66 8.49 15.89 1.62
CA ARG A 66 8.35 14.62 2.35
C ARG A 66 9.01 13.46 1.63
N TYR A 67 8.87 13.40 0.30
CA TYR A 67 9.57 12.40 -0.50
C TYR A 67 11.08 12.50 -0.36
N ILE A 68 11.66 13.71 -0.47
CA ILE A 68 13.09 13.94 -0.30
C ILE A 68 13.54 13.58 1.12
N SER A 69 12.73 13.90 2.13
CA SER A 69 12.99 13.50 3.52
C SER A 69 13.05 11.99 3.67
N LEU A 70 12.11 11.25 3.04
CA LEU A 70 12.08 9.78 3.10
C LEU A 70 13.31 9.16 2.44
N VAL A 71 13.62 9.55 1.19
CA VAL A 71 14.72 8.93 0.43
C VAL A 71 16.11 9.40 0.87
N GLY A 72 16.18 10.53 1.55
CA GLY A 72 17.41 11.07 2.12
C GLY A 72 17.88 10.39 3.40
N GLN A 73 17.06 9.55 4.00
CA GLN A 73 17.42 8.84 5.23
C GLN A 73 18.44 7.74 4.95
N ARG A 74 19.57 7.75 5.66
CA ARG A 74 20.68 6.82 5.45
C ARG A 74 20.73 5.69 6.46
N ASP A 75 20.39 5.95 7.70
CA ASP A 75 20.36 4.99 8.81
C ASP A 75 18.94 4.94 9.35
N ILE A 76 18.20 3.93 8.91
CA ILE A 76 16.78 3.80 9.26
C ILE A 76 16.66 2.71 10.32
N ASP A 77 16.16 3.07 11.49
CA ASP A 77 15.85 2.13 12.57
C ASP A 77 14.60 1.27 12.27
N GLY A 78 14.06 1.42 11.08
CA GLY A 78 12.94 0.63 10.54
C GLY A 78 11.93 1.49 9.77
N TYR A 79 11.05 0.81 9.04
CA TYR A 79 10.03 1.44 8.17
C TYR A 79 9.15 2.46 8.92
N VAL A 80 8.65 2.09 10.10
CA VAL A 80 7.72 2.93 10.86
C VAL A 80 8.36 4.27 11.24
N GLU A 81 9.61 4.24 11.70
CA GLU A 81 10.35 5.46 12.06
C GLU A 81 10.65 6.31 10.81
N ALA A 82 11.00 5.66 9.71
CA ALA A 82 11.27 6.35 8.45
C ALA A 82 10.05 7.15 7.94
N VAL A 83 8.89 6.51 7.89
CA VAL A 83 7.67 7.18 7.39
C VAL A 83 7.19 8.28 8.35
N LYS A 84 7.31 8.08 9.67
CA LYS A 84 6.98 9.11 10.67
C LYS A 84 7.90 10.31 10.56
N THR A 85 9.20 10.09 10.41
CA THR A 85 10.18 11.17 10.23
C THR A 85 9.91 11.98 8.96
N ALA A 86 9.49 11.30 7.89
CA ALA A 86 9.09 11.95 6.64
C ALA A 86 7.70 12.62 6.73
N GLY A 87 6.95 12.42 7.81
CA GLY A 87 5.57 12.91 7.95
C GLY A 87 4.56 12.16 7.09
N LEU A 88 4.88 10.91 6.72
CA LEU A 88 4.02 10.03 5.95
C LEU A 88 3.23 9.06 6.83
N THR A 89 2.25 8.42 6.25
CA THR A 89 1.34 7.48 6.90
C THR A 89 2.05 6.17 7.26
N ASP A 90 1.86 5.74 8.50
CA ASP A 90 2.23 4.40 8.95
C ASP A 90 1.24 3.37 8.38
N ALA A 91 1.70 2.54 7.47
CA ALA A 91 0.87 1.51 6.83
C ALA A 91 0.38 0.40 7.79
N PHE A 92 0.97 0.30 8.97
CA PHE A 92 0.53 -0.65 10.01
C PHE A 92 -0.55 -0.08 10.92
N ASP A 93 -0.87 1.21 10.79
CA ASP A 93 -2.05 1.81 11.42
C ASP A 93 -3.24 1.66 10.46
N ALA A 94 -4.13 0.71 10.78
CA ALA A 94 -5.25 0.35 9.91
C ALA A 94 -6.24 1.50 9.65
N ASP A 95 -6.49 2.34 10.65
CA ASP A 95 -7.43 3.47 10.52
C ASP A 95 -6.83 4.55 9.61
N VAL A 96 -5.55 4.83 9.79
CA VAL A 96 -4.82 5.83 9.01
C VAL A 96 -4.62 5.33 7.57
N ALA A 97 -4.19 4.07 7.37
CA ALA A 97 -4.07 3.47 6.05
C ALA A 97 -5.40 3.49 5.28
N ASN A 98 -6.51 3.17 5.96
CA ASN A 98 -7.85 3.21 5.36
C ASN A 98 -8.25 4.62 4.93
N SER A 99 -7.89 5.64 5.72
CA SER A 99 -8.14 7.05 5.39
C SER A 99 -7.40 7.49 4.13
N VAL A 100 -6.17 7.04 3.94
CA VAL A 100 -5.36 7.31 2.74
C VAL A 100 -6.01 6.69 1.50
N ILE A 101 -6.45 5.44 1.58
CA ILE A 101 -7.13 4.75 0.46
C ILE A 101 -8.42 5.48 0.08
N VAL A 102 -9.25 5.87 1.05
CA VAL A 102 -10.48 6.60 0.79
C VAL A 102 -10.20 7.98 0.17
N SER A 103 -9.18 8.67 0.64
CA SER A 103 -8.78 9.98 0.11
C SER A 103 -8.24 9.88 -1.31
N SER A 104 -7.50 8.82 -1.65
CA SER A 104 -7.00 8.59 -3.01
C SER A 104 -8.15 8.35 -4.00
N LEU A 105 -9.15 7.58 -3.62
CA LEU A 105 -10.33 7.35 -4.46
C LEU A 105 -11.11 8.65 -4.72
N ARG A 106 -11.17 9.55 -3.74
CA ARG A 106 -11.79 10.88 -3.91
C ARG A 106 -10.97 11.76 -4.85
N ALA A 107 -9.64 11.79 -4.67
CA ALA A 107 -8.74 12.55 -5.54
C ALA A 107 -8.85 12.08 -7.00
N LEU A 108 -8.80 10.77 -7.25
CA LEU A 108 -8.95 10.21 -8.59
C LEU A 108 -10.30 10.58 -9.24
N ARG A 109 -11.39 10.54 -8.48
CA ARG A 109 -12.72 10.94 -8.99
C ARG A 109 -12.83 12.42 -9.32
N SER A 110 -12.07 13.28 -8.65
CA SER A 110 -12.06 14.72 -8.94
C SER A 110 -11.23 15.09 -10.17
N MET A 111 -10.39 14.18 -10.66
CA MET A 111 -9.54 14.35 -11.84
C MET A 111 -10.16 13.79 -13.13
N ALA A 112 -11.23 13.01 -13.01
CA ALA A 112 -11.97 12.40 -14.12
C ALA A 112 -13.15 13.26 -14.56
#